data_004398d2271a95d2de567fdfd191a3de
#
_entry.id   004398d2271a95d2de567fdfd191a3de
#
_cell.length_a   1.000
_cell.length_b   1.000
_cell.length_c   1.000
_cell.angle_alpha   90.00
_cell.angle_beta   90.00
_cell.angle_gamma   90.00
#
_symmetry.space_group_name_H-M   'P 1'
#
loop_
_entity.id
_entity.type
_entity.pdbx_description
1 polymer ?
#
loop_
_entity_poly.entity_id
_entity_poly.type
_entity_poly.pdbx_seq_one_letter_code
_entity_poly.pdbx_strand_id
1 'polypeptide(L)'
;TMLEGELYKDTFLIYDCLKESGIIVGHKNFIDRLEYCEKAVKKLLALKSDVTKIQVKKFHLMCDYEYFLNEYLPTVTQEVDGLIFTPINCPVKIGTHETMFKWKPCEKNTIDFQARSVNGKWRLYVQEKGELVFESIIPEDKFDTSWIRENMILECKYMSEDTPMWWMPIMQRTDKTYPNNRRTFYRTLVNIKENIKITDFLKCI
;
A
#
# COMPACT_ATOMS: atom_id res chain seq x y z
N THR A 1 -21.58 -1.72 15.05
CA THR A 1 -20.78 -2.42 14.03
C THR A 1 -19.50 -1.63 13.78
N MET A 2 -18.38 -2.31 13.60
CA MET A 2 -17.08 -1.73 13.29
C MET A 2 -16.45 -2.54 12.15
N LEU A 3 -16.30 -1.89 11.00
CA LEU A 3 -15.83 -2.48 9.75
C LEU A 3 -14.54 -1.76 9.31
N GLU A 4 -13.65 -2.49 8.69
CA GLU A 4 -12.48 -1.94 8.00
C GLU A 4 -12.70 -2.01 6.49
N GLY A 5 -12.30 -0.95 5.79
CA GLY A 5 -12.51 -0.85 4.35
C GLY A 5 -11.72 0.29 3.73
N GLU A 6 -11.81 0.38 2.42
CA GLU A 6 -11.26 1.46 1.61
C GLU A 6 -12.39 2.21 0.91
N LEU A 7 -12.35 3.53 0.95
CA LEU A 7 -13.27 4.35 0.16
C LEU A 7 -12.65 4.60 -1.21
N TYR A 8 -13.22 4.00 -2.25
CA TYR A 8 -12.83 4.23 -3.63
C TYR A 8 -13.97 4.94 -4.37
N LYS A 9 -13.74 6.19 -4.76
CA LYS A 9 -14.77 7.08 -5.33
C LYS A 9 -15.99 7.16 -4.40
N ASP A 10 -17.14 6.64 -4.82
CA ASP A 10 -18.42 6.62 -4.11
C ASP A 10 -18.71 5.27 -3.42
N THR A 11 -17.76 4.34 -3.44
CA THR A 11 -17.94 2.98 -2.95
C THR A 11 -17.01 2.66 -1.78
N PHE A 12 -17.58 2.24 -0.64
CA PHE A 12 -16.83 1.74 0.50
C PHE A 12 -16.65 0.22 0.36
N LEU A 13 -15.40 -0.18 0.08
CA LEU A 13 -14.97 -1.57 -0.11
C LEU A 13 -14.54 -2.16 1.23
N ILE A 14 -15.43 -2.92 1.88
CA ILE A 14 -15.17 -3.54 3.18
C ILE A 14 -14.29 -4.77 2.99
N TYR A 15 -13.25 -4.90 3.80
CA TYR A 15 -12.36 -6.06 3.77
C TYR A 15 -12.21 -6.77 5.11
N ASP A 16 -12.67 -6.21 6.24
CA ASP A 16 -12.66 -6.89 7.54
C ASP A 16 -13.76 -6.39 8.47
N CYS A 17 -14.08 -7.18 9.51
CA CYS A 17 -15.04 -6.85 10.54
C CYS A 17 -14.46 -7.13 11.94
N LEU A 18 -14.41 -6.09 12.77
CA LEU A 18 -13.95 -6.19 14.16
C LEU A 18 -15.11 -6.40 15.13
N LYS A 19 -16.27 -5.78 14.84
CA LYS A 19 -17.46 -5.85 15.67
C LYS A 19 -18.72 -5.78 14.82
N GLU A 20 -19.66 -6.70 15.02
CA GLU A 20 -20.97 -6.71 14.36
C GLU A 20 -22.10 -6.71 15.40
N SER A 21 -23.03 -5.74 15.30
CA SER A 21 -24.20 -5.62 16.18
C SER A 21 -23.87 -5.76 17.68
N GLY A 22 -22.77 -5.16 18.13
CA GLY A 22 -22.33 -5.23 19.52
C GLY A 22 -21.41 -6.41 19.85
N ILE A 23 -21.32 -7.44 19.01
CA ILE A 23 -20.50 -8.64 19.23
C ILE A 23 -19.11 -8.41 18.65
N ILE A 24 -18.07 -8.62 19.48
CA ILE A 24 -16.65 -8.56 19.03
C ILE A 24 -16.36 -9.85 18.25
N VAL A 25 -15.92 -9.69 17.00
CA VAL A 25 -15.60 -10.80 16.08
C VAL A 25 -14.16 -10.82 15.60
N GLY A 26 -13.38 -9.79 15.90
CA GLY A 26 -11.98 -9.68 15.49
C GLY A 26 -11.06 -10.82 15.93
N HIS A 27 -11.45 -11.61 16.95
CA HIS A 27 -10.73 -12.80 17.42
C HIS A 27 -10.96 -14.05 16.55
N LYS A 28 -11.94 -14.01 15.64
CA LYS A 28 -12.29 -15.13 14.75
C LYS A 28 -11.29 -15.24 13.59
N ASN A 29 -11.34 -16.37 12.88
CA ASN A 29 -10.62 -16.54 11.62
C ASN A 29 -11.15 -15.57 10.54
N PHE A 30 -10.39 -15.37 9.48
CA PHE A 30 -10.68 -14.36 8.48
C PHE A 30 -11.95 -14.66 7.68
N ILE A 31 -12.22 -15.93 7.37
CA ILE A 31 -13.45 -16.34 6.62
C ILE A 31 -14.69 -16.02 7.43
N ASP A 32 -14.70 -16.36 8.72
CA ASP A 32 -15.82 -16.02 9.61
C ASP A 32 -16.04 -14.50 9.67
N ARG A 33 -14.96 -13.70 9.73
CA ARG A 33 -15.08 -12.24 9.74
C ARG A 33 -15.66 -11.68 8.44
N LEU A 34 -15.35 -12.27 7.29
CA LEU A 34 -15.98 -11.91 6.02
C LEU A 34 -17.48 -12.19 6.01
N GLU A 35 -17.95 -13.29 6.62
CA GLU A 35 -19.39 -13.54 6.77
C GLU A 35 -20.07 -12.45 7.60
N TYR A 36 -19.39 -11.93 8.63
CA TYR A 36 -19.92 -10.79 9.40
C TYR A 36 -19.93 -9.49 8.59
N CYS A 37 -18.95 -9.28 7.69
CA CYS A 37 -19.00 -8.18 6.72
C CYS A 37 -20.25 -8.27 5.84
N GLU A 38 -20.53 -9.44 5.27
CA GLU A 38 -21.73 -9.67 4.44
C GLU A 38 -23.04 -9.43 5.22
N LYS A 39 -23.12 -9.90 6.46
CA LYS A 39 -24.26 -9.64 7.33
C LYS A 39 -24.46 -8.15 7.60
N ALA A 40 -23.38 -7.42 7.85
CA ALA A 40 -23.41 -5.97 8.07
C ALA A 40 -23.86 -5.22 6.82
N VAL A 41 -23.31 -5.57 5.64
CA VAL A 41 -23.71 -4.97 4.36
C VAL A 41 -25.19 -5.17 4.09
N LYS A 42 -25.73 -6.39 4.25
CA LYS A 42 -27.16 -6.66 4.07
C LYS A 42 -28.04 -5.78 4.96
N LYS A 43 -27.65 -5.58 6.23
CA LYS A 43 -28.36 -4.70 7.16
C LYS A 43 -28.31 -3.23 6.73
N LEU A 44 -27.14 -2.75 6.32
CA LEU A 44 -26.93 -1.35 5.88
C LEU A 44 -27.72 -1.03 4.61
N LEU A 45 -27.71 -1.95 3.62
CA LEU A 45 -28.48 -1.79 2.39
C LEU A 45 -30.00 -1.75 2.64
N ALA A 46 -30.48 -2.47 3.65
CA ALA A 46 -31.88 -2.45 4.05
C ALA A 46 -32.32 -1.09 4.63
N LEU A 47 -31.41 -0.27 5.12
CA LEU A 47 -31.68 1.05 5.68
C LEU A 47 -31.85 2.16 4.61
N LYS A 48 -31.74 1.83 3.31
CA LYS A 48 -31.93 2.75 2.17
C LYS A 48 -31.21 4.10 2.37
N SER A 49 -29.93 4.07 2.56
CA SER A 49 -29.11 5.31 2.58
C SER A 49 -28.55 5.58 1.18
N ASP A 50 -28.89 6.70 0.61
CA ASP A 50 -28.55 7.08 -0.77
C ASP A 50 -27.10 7.60 -0.96
N VAL A 51 -26.28 7.58 0.09
CA VAL A 51 -25.06 8.41 0.11
C VAL A 51 -23.80 7.66 -0.31
N THR A 52 -23.70 6.37 -0.09
CA THR A 52 -22.46 5.61 -0.38
C THR A 52 -22.78 4.16 -0.76
N LYS A 53 -22.23 3.69 -1.85
CA LYS A 53 -22.28 2.28 -2.18
C LYS A 53 -21.37 1.51 -1.22
N ILE A 54 -21.87 0.41 -0.68
CA ILE A 54 -21.16 -0.42 0.29
C ILE A 54 -21.14 -1.84 -0.23
N GLN A 55 -19.94 -2.44 -0.32
CA GLN A 55 -19.80 -3.84 -0.73
C GLN A 55 -18.62 -4.49 -0.03
N VAL A 56 -18.67 -5.81 0.13
CA VAL A 56 -17.54 -6.59 0.62
C VAL A 56 -16.54 -6.77 -0.53
N LYS A 57 -15.27 -6.53 -0.24
CA LYS A 57 -14.16 -6.79 -1.19
C LYS A 57 -14.09 -8.29 -1.46
N LYS A 58 -13.91 -8.67 -2.72
CA LYS A 58 -13.83 -10.08 -3.08
C LYS A 58 -12.44 -10.62 -2.77
N PHE A 59 -12.41 -11.80 -2.16
CA PHE A 59 -11.19 -12.54 -1.84
C PHE A 59 -11.19 -13.87 -2.58
N HIS A 60 -9.99 -14.36 -2.88
CA HIS A 60 -9.75 -15.65 -3.53
C HIS A 60 -8.79 -16.46 -2.67
N LEU A 61 -9.00 -17.78 -2.63
CA LEU A 61 -8.06 -18.67 -1.97
C LEU A 61 -6.77 -18.79 -2.79
N MET A 62 -5.66 -19.08 -2.13
CA MET A 62 -4.38 -19.23 -2.80
C MET A 62 -4.38 -20.41 -3.81
N CYS A 63 -5.13 -21.47 -3.52
CA CYS A 63 -5.31 -22.58 -4.47
C CYS A 63 -6.03 -22.19 -5.77
N ASP A 64 -6.79 -21.06 -5.76
CA ASP A 64 -7.50 -20.54 -6.94
C ASP A 64 -6.71 -19.39 -7.61
N TYR A 65 -5.40 -19.27 -7.31
CA TYR A 65 -4.62 -18.11 -7.73
C TYR A 65 -4.51 -18.00 -9.26
N GLU A 66 -4.42 -19.12 -9.98
CA GLU A 66 -4.38 -19.13 -11.45
C GLU A 66 -5.67 -18.54 -12.05
N TYR A 67 -6.83 -18.96 -11.52
CA TYR A 67 -8.12 -18.37 -11.90
C TYR A 67 -8.18 -16.87 -11.53
N PHE A 68 -7.72 -16.52 -10.34
CA PHE A 68 -7.65 -15.13 -9.90
C PHE A 68 -6.83 -14.27 -10.88
N LEU A 69 -5.67 -14.74 -11.29
CA LEU A 69 -4.74 -14.01 -12.14
C LEU A 69 -5.26 -13.85 -13.56
N ASN A 70 -5.78 -14.93 -14.15
CA ASN A 70 -6.12 -14.99 -15.57
C ASN A 70 -7.55 -14.55 -15.88
N GLU A 71 -8.49 -14.80 -14.98
CA GLU A 71 -9.91 -14.58 -15.21
C GLU A 71 -10.46 -13.39 -14.38
N TYR A 72 -10.14 -13.34 -13.09
CA TYR A 72 -10.73 -12.33 -12.21
C TYR A 72 -10.02 -10.97 -12.28
N LEU A 73 -8.70 -10.95 -12.12
CA LEU A 73 -7.92 -9.71 -12.06
C LEU A 73 -8.12 -8.81 -13.29
N PRO A 74 -8.21 -9.33 -14.54
CA PRO A 74 -8.51 -8.52 -15.72
C PRO A 74 -9.88 -7.85 -15.69
N THR A 75 -10.83 -8.34 -14.88
CA THR A 75 -12.17 -7.73 -14.73
C THR A 75 -12.21 -6.59 -13.71
N VAL A 76 -11.15 -6.42 -12.94
CA VAL A 76 -11.06 -5.36 -11.92
C VAL A 76 -10.83 -4.02 -12.60
N THR A 77 -11.79 -3.12 -12.49
CA THR A 77 -11.74 -1.79 -13.12
C THR A 77 -11.10 -0.72 -12.23
N GLN A 78 -10.93 -1.01 -10.93
CA GLN A 78 -10.24 -0.14 -9.99
C GLN A 78 -8.73 -0.19 -10.24
N GLU A 79 -8.04 0.91 -10.01
CA GLU A 79 -6.60 0.91 -9.99
C GLU A 79 -6.10 0.02 -8.84
N VAL A 80 -5.25 -0.95 -9.17
CA VAL A 80 -4.69 -1.92 -8.24
C VAL A 80 -3.22 -1.60 -7.97
N ASP A 81 -2.89 -1.30 -6.73
CA ASP A 81 -1.52 -1.02 -6.28
C ASP A 81 -0.67 -2.28 -6.12
N GLY A 82 -1.32 -3.41 -5.85
CA GLY A 82 -0.68 -4.68 -5.55
C GLY A 82 -1.65 -5.68 -4.94
N LEU A 83 -1.12 -6.71 -4.30
CA LEU A 83 -1.88 -7.77 -3.66
C LEU A 83 -1.63 -7.79 -2.16
N ILE A 84 -2.64 -8.17 -1.40
CA ILE A 84 -2.53 -8.43 0.04
C ILE A 84 -2.87 -9.90 0.28
N PHE A 85 -1.92 -10.65 0.83
CA PHE A 85 -2.10 -12.03 1.24
C PHE A 85 -2.45 -12.04 2.72
N THR A 86 -3.70 -12.44 3.01
CA THR A 86 -4.25 -12.45 4.37
C THR A 86 -4.35 -13.88 4.89
N PRO A 87 -3.70 -14.22 6.00
CA PRO A 87 -3.78 -15.56 6.57
C PRO A 87 -5.19 -15.82 7.13
N ILE A 88 -5.76 -17.00 6.80
CA ILE A 88 -7.12 -17.35 7.21
C ILE A 88 -7.22 -17.52 8.73
N ASN A 89 -6.26 -18.22 9.34
CA ASN A 89 -6.33 -18.64 10.74
C ASN A 89 -5.77 -17.62 11.74
N CYS A 90 -5.76 -16.32 11.36
CA CYS A 90 -5.25 -15.28 12.22
C CYS A 90 -6.36 -14.30 12.64
N PRO A 91 -6.44 -13.96 13.95
CA PRO A 91 -7.30 -12.89 14.41
C PRO A 91 -6.80 -11.53 13.92
N VAL A 92 -7.62 -10.49 14.04
CA VAL A 92 -7.18 -9.11 13.84
C VAL A 92 -6.10 -8.78 14.86
N LYS A 93 -5.00 -8.20 14.38
CA LYS A 93 -3.89 -7.71 15.21
C LYS A 93 -3.75 -6.21 15.03
N ILE A 94 -3.77 -5.47 16.13
CA ILE A 94 -3.51 -4.03 16.11
C ILE A 94 -2.00 -3.80 15.91
N GLY A 95 -1.64 -2.97 14.95
CA GLY A 95 -0.24 -2.67 14.61
C GLY A 95 0.31 -3.57 13.51
N THR A 96 1.61 -3.85 13.54
CA THR A 96 2.28 -4.66 12.50
C THR A 96 1.83 -6.11 12.56
N HIS A 97 1.39 -6.64 11.42
CA HIS A 97 1.00 -8.03 11.25
C HIS A 97 2.09 -8.79 10.51
N GLU A 98 2.81 -9.69 11.21
CA GLU A 98 4.01 -10.35 10.67
C GLU A 98 3.70 -11.43 9.61
N THR A 99 2.46 -11.94 9.59
CA THR A 99 2.02 -13.01 8.67
C THR A 99 1.12 -12.51 7.55
N MET A 100 0.80 -11.23 7.53
CA MET A 100 0.10 -10.59 6.41
C MET A 100 1.13 -9.98 5.46
N PHE A 101 1.10 -10.34 4.19
CA PHE A 101 2.06 -9.88 3.20
C PHE A 101 1.40 -8.96 2.21
N LYS A 102 2.05 -7.85 1.90
CA LYS A 102 1.67 -6.93 0.84
C LYS A 102 2.72 -6.98 -0.25
N TRP A 103 2.31 -7.39 -1.43
CA TRP A 103 3.12 -7.35 -2.64
C TRP A 103 2.73 -6.13 -3.48
N LYS A 104 3.74 -5.46 -4.03
CA LYS A 104 3.60 -4.42 -5.04
C LYS A 104 4.55 -4.68 -6.20
N PRO A 105 4.16 -4.38 -7.46
CA PRO A 105 5.09 -4.37 -8.57
C PRO A 105 6.28 -3.46 -8.27
N CYS A 106 7.48 -3.81 -8.75
CA CYS A 106 8.69 -3.06 -8.42
C CYS A 106 8.60 -1.58 -8.85
N GLU A 107 7.96 -1.30 -9.98
CA GLU A 107 7.73 0.03 -10.53
C GLU A 107 6.77 0.91 -9.71
N LYS A 108 5.97 0.31 -8.81
CA LYS A 108 5.06 0.99 -7.87
C LYS A 108 5.68 1.20 -6.49
N ASN A 109 6.92 0.76 -6.28
CA ASN A 109 7.62 1.01 -5.03
C ASN A 109 8.21 2.42 -5.02
N THR A 110 7.80 3.21 -4.04
CA THR A 110 8.25 4.60 -3.83
C THR A 110 8.81 4.77 -2.42
N ILE A 111 9.59 5.82 -2.25
CA ILE A 111 10.11 6.27 -0.94
C ILE A 111 9.80 7.75 -0.77
N ASP A 112 9.38 8.12 0.43
CA ASP A 112 9.21 9.50 0.83
C ASP A 112 10.52 10.01 1.46
N PHE A 113 11.15 10.97 0.80
CA PHE A 113 12.36 11.64 1.26
C PHE A 113 12.07 13.06 1.71
N GLN A 114 12.90 13.58 2.60
CA GLN A 114 12.98 15.01 2.84
C GLN A 114 14.03 15.63 1.92
N ALA A 115 13.65 16.66 1.17
CA ALA A 115 14.56 17.39 0.29
C ALA A 115 15.25 18.53 1.03
N ARG A 116 16.57 18.68 0.86
CA ARG A 116 17.37 19.82 1.33
C ARG A 116 18.33 20.29 0.26
N SER A 117 18.46 21.60 0.13
CA SER A 117 19.43 22.20 -0.76
C SER A 117 20.78 22.35 -0.08
N VAL A 118 21.81 21.75 -0.64
CA VAL A 118 23.18 21.85 -0.14
C VAL A 118 24.12 22.16 -1.30
N ASN A 119 24.78 23.30 -1.26
CA ASN A 119 25.67 23.80 -2.32
C ASN A 119 24.98 23.84 -3.69
N GLY A 120 23.73 24.30 -3.74
CA GLY A 120 22.92 24.40 -4.95
C GLY A 120 22.36 23.09 -5.48
N LYS A 121 22.58 21.94 -4.81
CA LYS A 121 22.08 20.63 -5.23
C LYS A 121 21.02 20.11 -4.27
N TRP A 122 19.94 19.55 -4.81
CA TRP A 122 18.91 18.90 -4.02
C TRP A 122 19.36 17.52 -3.54
N ARG A 123 19.43 17.37 -2.22
CA ARG A 123 19.74 16.12 -1.53
C ARG A 123 18.51 15.52 -0.92
N LEU A 124 18.41 14.19 -0.96
CA LEU A 124 17.31 13.38 -0.44
C LEU A 124 17.73 12.67 0.84
N TYR A 125 16.93 12.85 1.88
CA TYR A 125 17.19 12.32 3.21
C TYR A 125 16.06 11.41 3.66
N VAL A 126 16.40 10.36 4.39
CA VAL A 126 15.50 9.52 5.17
C VAL A 126 15.74 9.75 6.66
N GLN A 127 14.89 9.19 7.52
CA GLN A 127 15.03 9.35 8.97
C GLN A 127 15.59 8.07 9.62
N GLU A 128 16.58 8.22 10.49
CA GLU A 128 17.07 7.16 11.37
C GLU A 128 17.21 7.68 12.79
N LYS A 129 16.54 7.08 13.78
CA LYS A 129 16.58 7.45 15.21
C LYS A 129 16.33 8.95 15.47
N GLY A 130 15.44 9.56 14.68
CA GLY A 130 15.11 10.99 14.81
C GLY A 130 16.00 11.92 13.97
N GLU A 131 17.12 11.44 13.45
CA GLU A 131 18.06 12.22 12.64
C GLU A 131 17.83 12.00 11.15
N LEU A 132 18.14 13.01 10.34
CA LEU A 132 18.11 12.92 8.88
C LEU A 132 19.42 12.35 8.36
N VAL A 133 19.31 11.27 7.58
CA VAL A 133 20.43 10.59 6.94
C VAL A 133 20.37 10.78 5.44
N PHE A 134 21.45 11.25 4.85
CA PHE A 134 21.59 11.44 3.40
C PHE A 134 21.63 10.10 2.67
N GLU A 135 20.87 9.98 1.57
CA GLU A 135 20.83 8.76 0.74
C GLU A 135 21.06 9.02 -0.75
N SER A 136 20.63 10.16 -1.29
CA SER A 136 20.71 10.40 -2.75
C SER A 136 20.73 11.88 -3.10
N ILE A 137 21.09 12.17 -4.37
CA ILE A 137 21.00 13.50 -4.98
C ILE A 137 20.03 13.43 -6.16
N ILE A 138 19.25 14.48 -6.37
CA ILE A 138 18.45 14.64 -7.58
C ILE A 138 19.37 15.20 -8.68
N PRO A 139 19.55 14.50 -9.81
CA PRO A 139 20.36 15.02 -10.92
C PRO A 139 19.61 16.16 -11.61
N GLU A 140 20.20 17.36 -11.63
CA GLU A 140 19.58 18.56 -12.22
C GLU A 140 19.53 18.51 -13.76
N ASP A 141 20.41 17.75 -14.36
CA ASP A 141 20.46 17.50 -15.80
C ASP A 141 19.36 16.55 -16.29
N LYS A 142 18.73 15.80 -15.37
CA LYS A 142 17.72 14.79 -15.69
C LYS A 142 16.30 15.18 -15.26
N PHE A 143 16.16 16.17 -14.37
CA PHE A 143 14.87 16.49 -13.75
C PHE A 143 14.72 17.96 -13.42
N ASP A 144 13.57 18.54 -13.77
CA ASP A 144 13.22 19.91 -13.38
C ASP A 144 12.91 19.99 -11.88
N THR A 145 13.81 20.63 -11.15
CA THR A 145 13.71 20.82 -9.69
C THR A 145 13.11 22.17 -9.28
N SER A 146 12.63 22.99 -10.21
CA SER A 146 12.17 24.36 -9.98
C SER A 146 11.02 24.48 -8.98
N TRP A 147 10.23 23.43 -8.83
CA TRP A 147 9.09 23.34 -7.90
C TRP A 147 9.47 22.86 -6.49
N ILE A 148 10.66 22.26 -6.32
CA ILE A 148 11.09 21.73 -5.02
C ILE A 148 11.44 22.87 -4.08
N ARG A 149 11.09 22.75 -2.81
CA ARG A 149 11.42 23.71 -1.75
C ARG A 149 12.08 23.01 -0.58
N GLU A 150 12.80 23.78 0.23
CA GLU A 150 13.50 23.30 1.41
C GLU A 150 12.54 22.60 2.38
N ASN A 151 12.97 21.44 2.89
CA ASN A 151 12.24 20.56 3.81
C ASN A 151 10.93 19.94 3.27
N MET A 152 10.65 20.00 1.96
CA MET A 152 9.54 19.25 1.39
C MET A 152 9.72 17.75 1.60
N ILE A 153 8.62 17.06 1.90
CA ILE A 153 8.58 15.59 1.81
C ILE A 153 8.14 15.24 0.39
N LEU A 154 9.01 14.52 -0.31
CA LEU A 154 8.84 14.14 -1.72
C LEU A 154 8.67 12.64 -1.83
N GLU A 155 7.60 12.19 -2.46
CA GLU A 155 7.48 10.82 -2.91
C GLU A 155 8.34 10.63 -4.16
N CYS A 156 9.27 9.67 -4.12
CA CYS A 156 10.21 9.43 -5.20
C CYS A 156 10.15 7.99 -5.69
N LYS A 157 10.26 7.82 -7.02
CA LYS A 157 10.37 6.54 -7.71
C LYS A 157 11.84 6.23 -8.03
N TYR A 158 12.22 4.96 -7.90
CA TYR A 158 13.57 4.52 -8.22
C TYR A 158 13.75 4.32 -9.73
N MET A 159 14.73 4.99 -10.30
CA MET A 159 15.11 4.91 -11.72
C MET A 159 16.27 3.93 -11.86
N SER A 160 15.96 2.63 -11.90
CA SER A 160 16.94 1.54 -11.90
C SER A 160 17.64 1.34 -13.26
N GLU A 161 17.01 1.78 -14.34
CA GLU A 161 17.55 1.66 -15.70
C GLU A 161 18.52 2.78 -16.07
N ASP A 162 18.53 3.85 -15.27
CA ASP A 162 19.43 4.97 -15.46
C ASP A 162 20.85 4.70 -14.97
N THR A 163 21.83 5.34 -15.60
CA THR A 163 23.22 5.32 -15.14
C THR A 163 23.72 6.76 -14.92
N PRO A 164 24.07 7.13 -13.67
CA PRO A 164 23.84 6.37 -12.43
C PRO A 164 22.36 6.28 -12.05
N MET A 165 21.99 5.23 -11.32
CA MET A 165 20.65 5.06 -10.75
C MET A 165 20.34 6.19 -9.75
N TRP A 166 19.09 6.65 -9.72
CA TRP A 166 18.66 7.76 -8.86
C TRP A 166 17.19 7.68 -8.46
N TRP A 167 16.73 8.60 -7.62
CA TRP A 167 15.34 8.70 -7.17
C TRP A 167 14.68 9.92 -7.82
N MET A 168 13.69 9.67 -8.67
CA MET A 168 12.91 10.70 -9.36
C MET A 168 11.75 11.16 -8.49
N PRO A 169 11.66 12.45 -8.11
CA PRO A 169 10.50 12.99 -7.43
C PRO A 169 9.24 12.88 -8.29
N ILE A 170 8.15 12.37 -7.70
CA ILE A 170 6.85 12.26 -8.36
C ILE A 170 5.93 13.38 -7.89
N MET A 171 5.86 13.58 -6.57
CA MET A 171 4.96 14.55 -5.97
C MET A 171 5.41 14.95 -4.57
N GLN A 172 4.86 16.08 -4.10
CA GLN A 172 4.98 16.47 -2.69
C GLN A 172 3.96 15.71 -1.85
N ARG A 173 4.39 15.19 -0.71
CA ARG A 173 3.55 14.55 0.31
C ARG A 173 3.12 15.57 1.35
N THR A 174 2.02 16.29 1.07
CA THR A 174 1.47 17.31 1.98
C THR A 174 0.82 16.71 3.24
N ASP A 175 0.50 15.41 3.19
CA ASP A 175 -0.06 14.62 4.28
C ASP A 175 0.98 14.11 5.27
N LYS A 176 2.29 14.28 4.98
CA LYS A 176 3.41 13.81 5.81
C LYS A 176 4.29 14.94 6.30
N THR A 177 4.75 14.80 7.55
CA THR A 177 5.71 15.71 8.18
C THR A 177 7.12 15.14 8.24
N TYR A 178 7.27 13.82 8.07
CA TYR A 178 8.56 13.13 8.16
C TYR A 178 8.77 12.23 6.93
N PRO A 179 10.04 12.06 6.49
CA PRO A 179 10.39 11.10 5.45
C PRO A 179 10.27 9.66 5.97
N ASN A 180 10.39 8.69 5.07
CA ASN A 180 10.45 7.30 5.47
C ASN A 180 11.64 7.02 6.40
N ASN A 181 11.46 6.01 7.27
CA ASN A 181 12.57 5.51 8.07
C ASN A 181 13.59 4.79 7.17
N ARG A 182 14.88 4.87 7.52
CA ARG A 182 15.97 4.25 6.78
C ARG A 182 15.81 2.74 6.61
N ARG A 183 15.22 2.06 7.58
CA ARG A 183 14.88 0.63 7.46
C ARG A 183 13.85 0.39 6.36
N THR A 184 12.85 1.25 6.20
CA THR A 184 11.87 1.21 5.12
C THR A 184 12.55 1.41 3.77
N PHE A 185 13.44 2.39 3.65
CA PHE A 185 14.24 2.64 2.46
C PHE A 185 14.99 1.40 1.99
N TYR A 186 15.77 0.75 2.86
CA TYR A 186 16.52 -0.45 2.49
C TYR A 186 15.63 -1.65 2.14
N ARG A 187 14.52 -1.85 2.86
CA ARG A 187 13.55 -2.90 2.52
C ARG A 187 12.91 -2.68 1.15
N THR A 188 12.57 -1.44 0.82
CA THR A 188 12.04 -1.09 -0.49
C THR A 188 13.06 -1.34 -1.59
N LEU A 189 14.33 -0.98 -1.37
CA LEU A 189 15.42 -1.30 -2.33
C LEU A 189 15.58 -2.81 -2.54
N VAL A 190 15.48 -3.61 -1.48
CA VAL A 190 15.50 -5.07 -1.60
C VAL A 190 14.35 -5.55 -2.46
N ASN A 191 13.10 -5.11 -2.20
CA ASN A 191 11.93 -5.48 -2.99
C ASN A 191 12.08 -5.11 -4.48
N ILE A 192 12.64 -3.91 -4.77
CA ILE A 192 12.89 -3.48 -6.14
C ILE A 192 13.92 -4.40 -6.82
N LYS A 193 15.00 -4.75 -6.13
CA LYS A 193 16.06 -5.63 -6.66
C LYS A 193 15.60 -7.08 -6.85
N GLU A 194 14.83 -7.61 -5.93
CA GLU A 194 14.24 -8.96 -6.02
C GLU A 194 13.24 -9.06 -7.17
N ASN A 195 12.55 -7.97 -7.47
CA ASN A 195 11.64 -7.82 -8.61
C ASN A 195 10.67 -9.00 -8.78
N ILE A 196 10.09 -9.46 -7.66
CA ILE A 196 9.11 -10.56 -7.65
C ILE A 196 7.92 -10.17 -8.54
N LYS A 197 7.61 -11.00 -9.51
CA LYS A 197 6.48 -10.80 -10.43
C LYS A 197 5.21 -11.45 -9.89
N ILE A 198 4.07 -10.91 -10.30
CA ILE A 198 2.76 -11.45 -9.93
C ILE A 198 2.63 -12.94 -10.31
N THR A 199 3.23 -13.34 -11.40
CA THR A 199 3.25 -14.73 -11.89
C THR A 199 4.13 -15.67 -11.06
N ASP A 200 5.08 -15.15 -10.27
CA ASP A 200 5.94 -15.99 -9.43
C ASP A 200 5.17 -16.70 -8.33
N PHE A 201 4.03 -16.15 -7.90
CA PHE A 201 3.16 -16.77 -6.90
C PHE A 201 2.48 -18.05 -7.39
N LEU A 202 2.40 -18.29 -8.72
CA LEU A 202 1.93 -19.57 -9.27
C LEU A 202 2.82 -20.76 -8.84
N LYS A 203 4.07 -20.50 -8.47
CA LYS A 203 5.01 -21.53 -7.98
C LYS A 203 4.78 -21.91 -6.52
N CYS A 204 3.89 -21.20 -5.82
CA CYS A 204 3.60 -21.38 -4.39
C CYS A 204 2.32 -22.20 -4.15
N ILE A 205 1.69 -22.71 -5.22
CA ILE A 205 0.44 -23.49 -5.18
C ILE A 205 0.75 -24.98 -5.19
#